data_728274b1721fce72086f1599f95997de
#
_entry.id   728274b1721fce72086f1599f95997de
#
_cell.length_a   1.000
_cell.length_b   1.000
_cell.length_c   1.000
_cell.angle_alpha   90.00
_cell.angle_beta   90.00
_cell.angle_gamma   90.00
#
_symmetry.space_group_name_H-M   'P 1'
#
loop_
_entity.id
_entity.type
_entity.pdbx_description
1 polymer ?
#
loop_
_entity_poly.entity_id
_entity_poly.type
_entity_poly.pdbx_seq_one_letter_code
_entity_poly.pdbx_strand_id
1 'polypeptide(L)'
;MKSLWAILCLLAGVGQAEPLFRDLSHRLPEHRYLGGWNHFVGGGVAVLDCNGDALPDIFAAGGTGPAGLFVNQGNFTFIAHPLPDIRATTGAYPIDINADGFMDLFVLRIGQNMILMGGPDCSFTQATTEFPLLPADQWSTAFSAWWLDDGRPYMAVGNYVDLKNPEGPFFACDSHELLTPLADGYHSTPLEPGFCSLSMLATKDASGAQRLRISNDRQYYVRGGYEQMWDLKEGRFLGAPDGWEKISIWGMGIASRDITGDQREEVMLTSMGDQLMQIAQPDGTYASAPFSIGTYAHRPYFGDDGRPSTGWHAQFGDMDNDGRVDLFISKGNVDQMPSNAIKDPNNLLMQQEDGTFREMGQSAGLASTERGRGAALADFDGDGRLDVLVLNRRAPLEIYRNETPDAGHWLAVSLLQPGGNRHAIGASVTVNSDMQRAIIGGGHAGGQAGPLHFGLGAATQAEITVEWPSGHITHHKAAANQSVTLIP
;
A
#
# COMPACT_ATOMS: atom_id res chain seq x y z
N MET A 1 -22.88 40.47 -51.39
CA MET A 1 -23.17 39.34 -50.53
C MET A 1 -21.89 38.59 -50.35
N LYS A 2 -21.24 38.72 -49.19
CA LYS A 2 -20.01 37.98 -48.82
C LYS A 2 -20.43 36.89 -47.84
N SER A 3 -20.33 35.64 -48.25
CA SER A 3 -20.61 34.48 -47.39
C SER A 3 -19.46 34.28 -46.42
N LEU A 4 -19.72 34.45 -45.11
CA LEU A 4 -18.82 34.02 -44.05
C LEU A 4 -19.03 32.51 -43.84
N TRP A 5 -18.01 31.72 -44.11
CA TRP A 5 -17.93 30.33 -43.64
C TRP A 5 -17.37 30.33 -42.25
N ALA A 6 -18.18 29.97 -41.25
CA ALA A 6 -17.71 29.68 -39.90
C ALA A 6 -17.12 28.26 -39.90
N ILE A 7 -15.81 28.15 -39.66
CA ILE A 7 -15.14 26.89 -39.39
C ILE A 7 -15.47 26.54 -37.94
N LEU A 8 -16.32 25.54 -37.74
CA LEU A 8 -16.60 24.92 -36.46
C LEU A 8 -15.44 23.96 -36.16
N CYS A 9 -14.45 24.41 -35.39
CA CYS A 9 -13.46 23.49 -34.80
C CYS A 9 -14.19 22.65 -33.75
N LEU A 10 -14.53 21.42 -34.09
CA LEU A 10 -14.85 20.38 -33.13
C LEU A 10 -13.54 20.07 -32.36
N LEU A 11 -13.41 20.63 -31.19
CA LEU A 11 -12.51 20.09 -30.17
C LEU A 11 -13.06 18.72 -29.81
N ALA A 12 -12.52 17.66 -30.39
CA ALA A 12 -12.68 16.32 -29.86
C ALA A 12 -12.01 16.35 -28.46
N GLY A 13 -12.80 16.43 -27.44
CA GLY A 13 -12.32 16.11 -26.08
C GLY A 13 -11.75 14.70 -26.16
N VAL A 14 -10.51 14.53 -25.77
CA VAL A 14 -9.93 13.19 -25.52
C VAL A 14 -10.81 12.60 -24.43
N GLY A 15 -11.71 11.69 -24.79
CA GLY A 15 -12.51 10.96 -23.79
C GLY A 15 -11.55 10.22 -22.90
N GLN A 16 -11.80 10.24 -21.58
CA GLN A 16 -11.09 9.40 -20.62
C GLN A 16 -11.20 7.94 -21.08
N ALA A 17 -10.09 7.22 -21.10
CA ALA A 17 -10.09 5.80 -21.42
C ALA A 17 -10.98 5.06 -20.41
N GLU A 18 -11.84 4.16 -20.86
CA GLU A 18 -12.61 3.33 -19.93
C GLU A 18 -11.71 2.19 -19.44
N PRO A 19 -11.45 2.08 -18.12
CA PRO A 19 -10.59 1.05 -17.59
C PRO A 19 -11.17 -0.34 -17.87
N LEU A 20 -10.30 -1.26 -18.29
CA LEU A 20 -10.67 -2.64 -18.60
C LEU A 20 -9.62 -3.60 -18.05
N PHE A 21 -10.05 -4.54 -17.22
CA PHE A 21 -9.19 -5.55 -16.62
C PHE A 21 -9.70 -6.95 -16.97
N ARG A 22 -8.75 -7.82 -17.26
CA ARG A 22 -9.02 -9.24 -17.51
C ARG A 22 -8.50 -10.11 -16.38
N ASP A 23 -9.35 -10.92 -15.82
CA ASP A 23 -9.00 -11.93 -14.82
C ASP A 23 -8.07 -13.01 -15.43
N LEU A 24 -6.84 -13.09 -14.91
CA LEU A 24 -5.83 -14.09 -15.24
C LEU A 24 -5.46 -14.95 -14.04
N SER A 25 -6.26 -14.98 -12.99
CA SER A 25 -6.01 -15.71 -11.74
C SER A 25 -5.73 -17.20 -11.95
N HIS A 26 -6.28 -17.80 -13.01
CA HIS A 26 -6.03 -19.20 -13.40
C HIS A 26 -4.57 -19.48 -13.82
N ARG A 27 -3.75 -18.43 -14.02
CA ARG A 27 -2.31 -18.53 -14.36
C ARG A 27 -1.40 -18.51 -13.13
N LEU A 28 -1.97 -18.17 -11.96
CA LEU A 28 -1.26 -18.26 -10.69
C LEU A 28 -1.24 -19.69 -10.18
N PRO A 29 -0.16 -20.14 -9.52
CA PRO A 29 -0.21 -21.33 -8.68
C PRO A 29 -1.31 -21.19 -7.61
N GLU A 30 -1.95 -22.32 -7.23
CA GLU A 30 -3.01 -22.28 -6.23
C GLU A 30 -2.48 -21.78 -4.90
N HIS A 31 -3.08 -20.71 -4.38
CA HIS A 31 -2.75 -20.14 -3.08
C HIS A 31 -4.00 -19.51 -2.44
N ARG A 32 -4.10 -19.62 -1.10
CA ARG A 32 -5.19 -19.09 -0.30
C ARG A 32 -4.69 -18.63 1.05
N TYR A 33 -5.19 -17.53 1.53
CA TYR A 33 -5.03 -17.14 2.93
C TYR A 33 -6.04 -17.86 3.80
N LEU A 34 -5.55 -18.74 4.68
CA LEU A 34 -6.38 -19.66 5.46
C LEU A 34 -6.34 -19.34 6.96
N GLY A 35 -7.30 -19.85 7.69
CA GLY A 35 -7.29 -19.84 9.14
C GLY A 35 -8.64 -19.51 9.78
N GLY A 36 -8.68 -19.71 11.10
CA GLY A 36 -9.82 -19.42 11.95
C GLY A 36 -9.88 -17.95 12.38
N TRP A 37 -10.36 -17.76 13.63
CA TRP A 37 -10.53 -16.43 14.20
C TRP A 37 -9.21 -15.65 14.27
N ASN A 38 -8.10 -16.27 14.68
CA ASN A 38 -6.79 -15.62 14.77
C ASN A 38 -6.22 -15.14 13.41
N HIS A 39 -6.90 -15.43 12.30
CA HIS A 39 -6.47 -15.03 10.95
C HIS A 39 -7.57 -14.27 10.19
N PHE A 40 -8.52 -13.65 10.88
CA PHE A 40 -9.54 -12.85 10.20
C PHE A 40 -9.01 -11.49 9.71
N VAL A 41 -7.99 -10.97 10.36
CA VAL A 41 -7.14 -9.86 9.89
C VAL A 41 -5.83 -10.42 9.32
N GLY A 42 -5.11 -9.61 8.56
CA GLY A 42 -3.95 -10.08 7.79
C GLY A 42 -4.37 -10.54 6.39
N GLY A 43 -3.54 -11.37 5.76
CA GLY A 43 -3.70 -11.75 4.36
C GLY A 43 -3.01 -10.75 3.42
N GLY A 44 -1.83 -10.25 3.83
CA GLY A 44 -1.02 -9.34 3.04
C GLY A 44 -0.23 -10.03 1.94
N VAL A 45 0.10 -9.26 0.90
CA VAL A 45 1.02 -9.62 -0.17
C VAL A 45 2.23 -8.70 -0.15
N ALA A 46 3.38 -9.21 -0.56
CA ALA A 46 4.55 -8.39 -0.87
C ALA A 46 4.90 -8.57 -2.35
N VAL A 47 5.11 -7.45 -3.04
CA VAL A 47 5.51 -7.44 -4.46
C VAL A 47 6.91 -6.86 -4.54
N LEU A 48 7.81 -7.60 -5.19
CA LEU A 48 9.23 -7.27 -5.31
C LEU A 48 9.82 -7.94 -6.56
N ASP A 49 10.90 -7.42 -7.08
CA ASP A 49 11.74 -8.11 -8.05
C ASP A 49 12.87 -8.82 -7.27
N CYS A 50 12.77 -10.14 -7.08
CA CYS A 50 13.72 -10.89 -6.26
C CYS A 50 14.88 -11.52 -7.05
N ASN A 51 14.81 -11.52 -8.38
CA ASN A 51 15.83 -12.11 -9.27
C ASN A 51 16.56 -11.07 -10.14
N GLY A 52 16.09 -9.81 -10.13
CA GLY A 52 16.69 -8.70 -10.88
C GLY A 52 16.33 -8.68 -12.37
N ASP A 53 15.21 -9.30 -12.77
CA ASP A 53 14.76 -9.37 -14.16
C ASP A 53 13.78 -8.23 -14.54
N ALA A 54 13.49 -7.34 -13.60
CA ALA A 54 12.56 -6.21 -13.70
C ALA A 54 11.08 -6.62 -13.83
N LEU A 55 10.73 -7.87 -13.59
CA LEU A 55 9.35 -8.33 -13.48
C LEU A 55 8.96 -8.48 -12.01
N PRO A 56 7.81 -7.96 -11.57
CA PRO A 56 7.39 -8.11 -10.19
C PRO A 56 7.06 -9.56 -9.83
N ASP A 57 7.68 -10.07 -8.75
CA ASP A 57 7.38 -11.35 -8.11
C ASP A 57 6.44 -11.16 -6.93
N ILE A 58 5.83 -12.24 -6.45
CA ILE A 58 4.78 -12.20 -5.44
C ILE A 58 5.14 -13.08 -4.25
N PHE A 59 5.25 -12.50 -3.05
CA PHE A 59 5.11 -13.24 -1.80
C PHE A 59 3.69 -13.07 -1.27
N ALA A 60 3.02 -14.17 -0.90
CA ALA A 60 1.67 -14.17 -0.37
C ALA A 60 1.59 -14.85 0.99
N ALA A 61 0.98 -14.19 1.98
CA ALA A 61 0.74 -14.79 3.28
C ALA A 61 -0.21 -15.99 3.18
N GLY A 62 0.04 -17.04 3.97
CA GLY A 62 -0.78 -18.26 3.98
C GLY A 62 -1.71 -18.40 5.19
N GLY A 63 -1.54 -17.56 6.20
CA GLY A 63 -2.24 -17.75 7.48
C GLY A 63 -1.83 -19.07 8.14
N THR A 64 -2.79 -19.96 8.42
CA THR A 64 -2.48 -21.31 8.93
C THR A 64 -1.85 -22.22 7.87
N GLY A 65 -2.03 -21.91 6.58
CA GLY A 65 -1.32 -22.55 5.48
C GLY A 65 0.12 -22.03 5.35
N PRO A 66 0.94 -22.64 4.48
CA PRO A 66 2.25 -22.10 4.17
C PRO A 66 2.14 -20.78 3.40
N ALA A 67 3.09 -19.88 3.59
CA ALA A 67 3.30 -18.75 2.69
C ALA A 67 3.74 -19.25 1.30
N GLY A 68 3.47 -18.45 0.27
CA GLY A 68 3.88 -18.73 -1.11
C GLY A 68 4.81 -17.67 -1.67
N LEU A 69 5.77 -18.09 -2.50
CA LEU A 69 6.56 -17.22 -3.35
C LEU A 69 6.30 -17.63 -4.80
N PHE A 70 5.91 -16.70 -5.64
CA PHE A 70 5.56 -16.94 -7.04
C PHE A 70 6.43 -16.03 -7.90
N VAL A 71 7.38 -16.65 -8.62
CA VAL A 71 8.33 -15.96 -9.49
C VAL A 71 7.70 -15.75 -10.85
N ASN A 72 7.71 -14.53 -11.32
CA ASN A 72 7.18 -14.10 -12.59
C ASN A 72 8.12 -14.52 -13.74
N GLN A 73 7.59 -15.19 -14.74
CA GLN A 73 8.33 -15.64 -15.93
C GLN A 73 7.96 -14.82 -17.18
N GLY A 74 7.29 -13.69 -16.98
CA GLY A 74 6.72 -12.88 -18.04
C GLY A 74 5.39 -13.42 -18.57
N ASN A 75 4.66 -12.56 -19.29
CA ASN A 75 3.35 -12.86 -19.88
C ASN A 75 2.34 -13.44 -18.87
N PHE A 76 2.33 -12.95 -17.63
CA PHE A 76 1.48 -13.46 -16.54
C PHE A 76 1.65 -14.96 -16.27
N THR A 77 2.86 -15.48 -16.44
CA THR A 77 3.19 -16.86 -16.08
C THR A 77 3.99 -16.86 -14.78
N PHE A 78 3.43 -17.44 -13.75
CA PHE A 78 4.05 -17.50 -12.42
C PHE A 78 4.36 -18.94 -12.05
N ILE A 79 5.54 -19.17 -11.46
CA ILE A 79 5.92 -20.48 -10.93
C ILE A 79 6.12 -20.40 -9.41
N ALA A 80 5.64 -21.40 -8.70
CA ALA A 80 5.89 -21.50 -7.26
C ALA A 80 7.39 -21.75 -7.04
N HIS A 81 8.00 -20.91 -6.19
CA HIS A 81 9.41 -21.02 -5.85
C HIS A 81 9.57 -21.56 -4.42
N PRO A 82 10.60 -22.36 -4.15
CA PRO A 82 10.82 -22.91 -2.82
C PRO A 82 11.00 -21.81 -1.75
N LEU A 83 10.27 -21.95 -0.65
CA LEU A 83 10.45 -21.21 0.59
C LEU A 83 10.59 -22.19 1.75
N PRO A 84 11.21 -21.79 2.87
CA PRO A 84 11.02 -22.50 4.13
C PRO A 84 9.51 -22.66 4.44
N ASP A 85 9.12 -23.71 5.19
CA ASP A 85 7.71 -23.87 5.62
C ASP A 85 7.35 -22.78 6.67
N ILE A 86 6.89 -21.64 6.17
CA ILE A 86 6.54 -20.48 6.98
C ILE A 86 5.04 -20.42 7.14
N ARG A 87 4.55 -20.54 8.37
CA ARG A 87 3.13 -20.54 8.71
C ARG A 87 2.80 -19.45 9.72
N ALA A 88 1.52 -19.28 10.00
CA ALA A 88 0.96 -18.23 10.85
C ALA A 88 1.27 -16.81 10.33
N THR A 89 1.53 -16.70 9.03
CA THR A 89 1.84 -15.43 8.37
C THR A 89 0.59 -14.58 8.25
N THR A 90 0.70 -13.31 8.61
CA THR A 90 -0.34 -12.29 8.39
C THR A 90 -0.04 -11.41 7.20
N GLY A 91 1.25 -11.24 6.87
CA GLY A 91 1.70 -10.44 5.73
C GLY A 91 3.21 -10.33 5.63
N ALA A 92 3.68 -9.51 4.69
CA ALA A 92 5.10 -9.21 4.55
C ALA A 92 5.34 -7.86 3.86
N TYR A 93 6.52 -7.28 4.12
CA TYR A 93 6.99 -6.05 3.47
C TYR A 93 8.40 -6.26 2.92
N PRO A 94 8.63 -5.93 1.63
CA PRO A 94 9.97 -5.98 1.06
C PRO A 94 10.81 -4.81 1.55
N ILE A 95 12.07 -5.09 1.86
CA ILE A 95 13.04 -4.12 2.36
C ILE A 95 14.45 -4.66 2.14
N ASP A 96 15.38 -3.86 1.62
CA ASP A 96 16.81 -4.19 1.64
C ASP A 96 17.38 -3.70 2.99
N ILE A 97 17.38 -4.59 3.99
CA ILE A 97 17.68 -4.24 5.39
C ILE A 97 19.17 -4.13 5.67
N ASN A 98 20.00 -4.81 4.86
CA ASN A 98 21.46 -4.88 5.01
C ASN A 98 22.22 -4.14 3.91
N ALA A 99 21.51 -3.53 2.95
CA ALA A 99 22.03 -2.79 1.81
C ALA A 99 22.93 -3.62 0.87
N ASP A 100 22.66 -4.93 0.75
CA ASP A 100 23.42 -5.80 -0.14
C ASP A 100 22.88 -5.79 -1.59
N GLY A 101 21.72 -5.17 -1.81
CA GLY A 101 21.06 -5.00 -3.10
C GLY A 101 20.08 -6.12 -3.46
N PHE A 102 19.91 -7.10 -2.61
CA PHE A 102 18.81 -8.07 -2.70
C PHE A 102 17.66 -7.61 -1.79
N MET A 103 16.43 -7.78 -2.26
CA MET A 103 15.26 -7.50 -1.43
C MET A 103 15.07 -8.59 -0.40
N ASP A 104 15.06 -8.20 0.87
CA ASP A 104 14.67 -9.03 2.00
C ASP A 104 13.16 -8.93 2.22
N LEU A 105 12.62 -9.78 3.09
CA LEU A 105 11.22 -9.71 3.51
C LEU A 105 11.11 -9.63 5.04
N PHE A 106 10.46 -8.59 5.54
CA PHE A 106 9.98 -8.56 6.92
C PHE A 106 8.61 -9.25 6.96
N VAL A 107 8.57 -10.47 7.51
CA VAL A 107 7.37 -11.32 7.54
C VAL A 107 6.64 -11.17 8.86
N LEU A 108 5.41 -10.66 8.80
CA LEU A 108 4.50 -10.51 9.94
C LEU A 108 3.81 -11.84 10.26
N ARG A 109 3.69 -12.15 11.55
CA ARG A 109 3.13 -13.43 11.99
C ARG A 109 2.27 -13.30 13.26
N ILE A 110 1.48 -14.33 13.50
CA ILE A 110 1.01 -14.65 14.84
C ILE A 110 2.10 -15.47 15.49
N GLY A 111 2.68 -14.95 16.57
CA GLY A 111 3.92 -15.42 17.17
C GLY A 111 5.11 -14.57 16.74
N GLN A 112 6.30 -15.15 16.73
CA GLN A 112 7.51 -14.42 16.39
C GLN A 112 7.54 -14.01 14.91
N ASN A 113 7.71 -12.72 14.64
CA ASN A 113 7.98 -12.22 13.29
C ASN A 113 9.32 -12.75 12.76
N MET A 114 9.50 -12.70 11.45
CA MET A 114 10.65 -13.29 10.79
C MET A 114 11.23 -12.33 9.76
N ILE A 115 12.54 -12.33 9.61
CA ILE A 115 13.21 -11.68 8.48
C ILE A 115 13.77 -12.78 7.59
N LEU A 116 13.42 -12.72 6.32
CA LEU A 116 13.97 -13.55 5.27
C LEU A 116 14.97 -12.71 4.50
N MET A 117 16.25 -13.07 4.60
CA MET A 117 17.31 -12.43 3.82
C MET A 117 17.25 -12.91 2.39
N GLY A 118 17.13 -11.98 1.46
CA GLY A 118 17.14 -12.24 0.03
C GLY A 118 18.54 -12.58 -0.48
N GLY A 119 18.58 -13.21 -1.63
CA GLY A 119 19.80 -13.56 -2.33
C GLY A 119 19.52 -13.84 -3.81
N PRO A 120 20.52 -14.27 -4.58
CA PRO A 120 20.34 -14.48 -6.01
C PRO A 120 19.24 -15.51 -6.30
N ASP A 121 18.62 -15.36 -7.47
CA ASP A 121 17.60 -16.27 -7.99
C ASP A 121 16.41 -16.50 -7.04
N CYS A 122 15.94 -15.43 -6.37
CA CYS A 122 14.84 -15.47 -5.40
C CYS A 122 15.07 -16.44 -4.23
N SER A 123 16.34 -16.71 -3.88
CA SER A 123 16.65 -17.50 -2.70
C SER A 123 16.41 -16.70 -1.43
N PHE A 124 15.77 -17.32 -0.43
CA PHE A 124 15.52 -16.70 0.86
C PHE A 124 16.00 -17.57 1.99
N THR A 125 16.73 -16.96 2.95
CA THR A 125 17.18 -17.61 4.17
C THR A 125 16.70 -16.86 5.40
N GLN A 126 16.33 -17.59 6.45
CA GLN A 126 15.91 -16.94 7.68
C GLN A 126 17.13 -16.31 8.38
N ALA A 127 17.02 -15.01 8.70
CA ALA A 127 18.00 -14.33 9.54
C ALA A 127 17.88 -14.82 10.98
N THR A 128 18.90 -15.53 11.46
CA THR A 128 18.83 -16.21 12.77
C THR A 128 19.60 -15.51 13.88
N THR A 129 20.57 -14.64 13.56
CA THR A 129 21.53 -14.13 14.55
C THR A 129 21.76 -12.62 14.51
N GLU A 130 21.49 -11.96 13.40
CA GLU A 130 21.81 -10.53 13.22
C GLU A 130 20.69 -9.59 13.68
N PHE A 131 19.49 -10.12 13.84
CA PHE A 131 18.34 -9.35 14.28
C PHE A 131 17.80 -9.90 15.59
N PRO A 132 17.63 -9.06 16.63
CA PRO A 132 17.06 -9.50 17.90
C PRO A 132 15.69 -10.11 17.63
N LEU A 133 15.47 -11.25 18.29
CA LEU A 133 14.20 -11.92 18.24
C LEU A 133 13.12 -10.97 18.80
N LEU A 134 12.21 -10.56 17.94
CA LEU A 134 11.00 -9.85 18.36
C LEU A 134 10.22 -10.75 19.33
N PRO A 135 9.40 -10.18 20.24
CA PRO A 135 8.62 -10.98 21.16
C PRO A 135 7.86 -12.11 20.46
N ALA A 136 7.82 -13.29 21.09
CA ALA A 136 7.38 -14.53 20.44
C ALA A 136 5.86 -14.72 20.40
N ASP A 137 5.09 -13.83 21.02
CA ASP A 137 3.68 -14.09 21.35
C ASP A 137 2.73 -13.00 20.82
N GLN A 138 3.18 -12.20 19.87
CA GLN A 138 2.40 -11.11 19.32
C GLN A 138 1.56 -11.55 18.12
N TRP A 139 0.55 -10.76 17.80
CA TRP A 139 -0.19 -10.85 16.56
C TRP A 139 0.09 -9.61 15.74
N SER A 140 1.14 -9.67 14.92
CA SER A 140 1.59 -8.53 14.12
C SER A 140 0.80 -8.44 12.81
N THR A 141 0.40 -7.22 12.46
CA THR A 141 -0.51 -6.93 11.34
C THR A 141 -0.12 -5.72 10.51
N ALA A 142 0.83 -4.91 11.01
CA ALA A 142 1.27 -3.69 10.34
C ALA A 142 2.79 -3.53 10.45
N PHE A 143 3.36 -2.84 9.49
CA PHE A 143 4.79 -2.54 9.45
C PHE A 143 5.06 -1.26 8.68
N SER A 144 6.10 -0.54 9.07
CA SER A 144 6.69 0.52 8.27
C SER A 144 8.18 0.66 8.59
N ALA A 145 8.95 1.13 7.62
CA ALA A 145 10.38 1.38 7.79
C ALA A 145 10.78 2.72 7.17
N TRP A 146 11.80 3.35 7.77
CA TRP A 146 12.37 4.62 7.32
C TRP A 146 13.83 4.74 7.73
N TRP A 147 14.55 5.68 7.16
CA TRP A 147 15.93 6.00 7.49
C TRP A 147 16.04 7.42 8.01
N LEU A 148 16.84 7.64 9.04
CA LEU A 148 17.21 8.96 9.54
C LEU A 148 18.64 9.36 9.14
N ASP A 149 19.46 8.38 8.78
CA ASP A 149 20.85 8.54 8.32
C ASP A 149 21.20 7.46 7.28
N ASP A 150 22.44 7.33 6.89
CA ASP A 150 22.93 6.32 5.95
C ASP A 150 23.13 4.91 6.58
N GLY A 151 22.65 4.72 7.80
CA GLY A 151 22.76 3.47 8.53
C GLY A 151 21.67 2.47 8.17
N ARG A 152 21.33 1.65 9.15
CA ARG A 152 20.22 0.68 9.07
C ARG A 152 18.87 1.36 9.23
N PRO A 153 17.77 0.78 8.70
CA PRO A 153 16.43 1.34 8.83
C PRO A 153 15.95 1.35 10.28
N TYR A 154 15.19 2.39 10.64
CA TYR A 154 14.25 2.34 11.76
C TYR A 154 13.01 1.60 11.28
N MET A 155 12.38 0.82 12.15
CA MET A 155 11.20 0.05 11.80
C MET A 155 10.13 0.18 12.89
N ALA A 156 8.87 0.12 12.51
CA ALA A 156 7.76 -0.01 13.43
C ALA A 156 6.94 -1.26 13.09
N VAL A 157 6.57 -2.02 14.11
CA VAL A 157 5.72 -3.19 14.00
C VAL A 157 4.43 -2.94 14.75
N GLY A 158 3.31 -3.04 14.06
CA GLY A 158 2.00 -2.90 14.64
C GLY A 158 1.40 -4.24 15.04
N ASN A 159 0.98 -4.32 16.29
CA ASN A 159 0.36 -5.50 16.86
C ASN A 159 -1.15 -5.29 17.02
N TYR A 160 -1.92 -6.37 16.89
CA TYR A 160 -3.38 -6.33 16.92
C TYR A 160 -3.90 -6.50 18.36
N VAL A 161 -4.34 -7.69 18.71
CA VAL A 161 -4.86 -7.95 20.08
C VAL A 161 -3.81 -8.67 20.92
N ASP A 162 -3.85 -8.39 22.24
CA ASP A 162 -3.06 -9.13 23.23
C ASP A 162 -3.67 -10.53 23.41
N LEU A 163 -3.03 -11.53 22.83
CA LEU A 163 -3.45 -12.94 22.93
C LEU A 163 -3.33 -13.53 24.36
N LYS A 164 -2.59 -12.87 25.24
CA LYS A 164 -2.36 -13.31 26.63
C LYS A 164 -3.37 -12.73 27.61
N ASN A 165 -4.17 -11.74 27.19
CA ASN A 165 -5.11 -11.10 28.09
C ASN A 165 -6.21 -12.07 28.55
N PRO A 166 -6.33 -12.34 29.87
CA PRO A 166 -7.30 -13.29 30.39
C PRO A 166 -8.77 -12.83 30.25
N GLU A 167 -9.02 -11.53 30.06
CA GLU A 167 -10.35 -10.97 29.83
C GLU A 167 -10.85 -11.17 28.39
N GLY A 168 -10.00 -11.78 27.56
CA GLY A 168 -10.31 -12.14 26.20
C GLY A 168 -9.89 -11.09 25.18
N PRO A 169 -9.82 -11.52 23.92
CA PRO A 169 -9.14 -10.74 22.88
C PRO A 169 -9.90 -9.48 22.42
N PHE A 170 -11.20 -9.36 22.72
CA PHE A 170 -12.00 -8.24 22.22
C PHE A 170 -11.79 -6.92 22.98
N PHE A 171 -11.14 -6.93 24.14
CA PHE A 171 -11.00 -5.77 25.00
C PHE A 171 -9.55 -5.38 25.29
N ALA A 172 -8.61 -6.04 24.64
CA ALA A 172 -7.19 -5.84 24.84
C ALA A 172 -6.47 -5.68 23.52
N CYS A 173 -6.03 -4.48 23.22
CA CYS A 173 -5.06 -4.24 22.15
C CYS A 173 -3.65 -4.39 22.69
N ASP A 174 -2.75 -4.96 21.88
CA ASP A 174 -1.34 -5.06 22.21
C ASP A 174 -0.60 -3.75 21.94
N SER A 175 0.55 -3.54 22.60
CA SER A 175 1.46 -2.45 22.27
C SER A 175 2.13 -2.67 20.91
N HIS A 176 2.50 -1.60 20.24
CA HIS A 176 3.31 -1.66 19.03
C HIS A 176 4.78 -1.61 19.39
N GLU A 177 5.66 -1.94 18.45
CA GLU A 177 7.10 -1.96 18.64
C GLU A 177 7.78 -0.92 17.75
N LEU A 178 8.67 -0.11 18.33
CA LEU A 178 9.63 0.71 17.60
C LEU A 178 10.99 0.03 17.67
N LEU A 179 11.54 -0.32 16.53
CA LEU A 179 12.83 -0.95 16.39
C LEU A 179 13.87 0.11 15.96
N THR A 180 14.74 0.45 16.90
CA THR A 180 15.83 1.41 16.69
C THR A 180 17.11 0.64 16.37
N PRO A 181 17.82 0.95 15.27
CA PRO A 181 19.05 0.27 14.90
C PRO A 181 20.17 0.51 15.92
N LEU A 182 20.93 -0.53 16.21
CA LEU A 182 22.18 -0.50 16.98
C LEU A 182 23.33 -1.01 16.12
N ALA A 183 24.56 -0.90 16.59
CA ALA A 183 25.73 -1.46 15.90
C ALA A 183 25.56 -2.98 15.65
N ASP A 184 25.02 -3.69 16.65
CA ASP A 184 24.83 -5.15 16.61
C ASP A 184 23.33 -5.51 16.77
N GLY A 185 22.48 -5.09 15.83
CA GLY A 185 21.06 -5.45 15.82
C GLY A 185 20.11 -4.28 16.07
N TYR A 186 19.05 -4.50 16.82
CA TYR A 186 17.99 -3.53 17.09
C TYR A 186 17.61 -3.49 18.57
N HIS A 187 17.24 -2.32 19.03
CA HIS A 187 16.59 -2.14 20.32
C HIS A 187 15.08 -1.97 20.10
N SER A 188 14.26 -2.78 20.78
CA SER A 188 12.81 -2.64 20.74
C SER A 188 12.32 -1.76 21.88
N THR A 189 11.48 -0.78 21.55
CA THR A 189 10.79 0.09 22.52
C THR A 189 9.28 0.00 22.26
N PRO A 190 8.45 -0.25 23.28
CA PRO A 190 7.01 -0.29 23.09
C PRO A 190 6.47 1.10 22.74
N LEU A 191 5.56 1.17 21.75
CA LEU A 191 4.73 2.33 21.45
C LEU A 191 3.36 2.13 22.10
N GLU A 192 3.12 2.84 23.17
CA GLU A 192 1.90 2.76 23.98
C GLU A 192 1.15 4.09 24.04
N PRO A 193 -0.20 4.05 24.11
CA PRO A 193 -1.06 2.87 24.07
C PRO A 193 -1.25 2.33 22.65
N GLY A 194 -1.41 0.99 22.51
CA GLY A 194 -1.86 0.36 21.28
C GLY A 194 -3.39 0.32 21.17
N PHE A 195 -3.92 0.47 19.96
CA PHE A 195 -5.36 0.41 19.65
C PHE A 195 -5.68 -0.59 18.56
N CYS A 196 -4.97 -1.74 18.53
CA CYS A 196 -5.12 -2.83 17.57
C CYS A 196 -4.89 -2.35 16.12
N SER A 197 -3.65 -1.99 15.78
CA SER A 197 -3.32 -1.46 14.47
C SER A 197 -3.44 -2.49 13.36
N LEU A 198 -3.85 -2.06 12.18
CA LEU A 198 -3.90 -2.87 10.96
C LEU A 198 -3.08 -2.27 9.82
N SER A 199 -2.61 -1.03 9.96
CA SER A 199 -1.68 -0.41 9.01
C SER A 199 -0.81 0.64 9.69
N MET A 200 0.41 0.80 9.18
CA MET A 200 1.36 1.83 9.59
C MET A 200 2.05 2.42 8.38
N LEU A 201 2.32 3.73 8.42
CA LEU A 201 3.03 4.42 7.36
C LEU A 201 3.91 5.55 7.92
N ALA A 202 5.23 5.41 7.73
CA ALA A 202 6.19 6.46 7.98
C ALA A 202 6.37 7.29 6.71
N THR A 203 5.98 8.57 6.76
CA THR A 203 6.09 9.53 5.65
C THR A 203 6.12 10.95 6.19
N LYS A 204 6.21 11.95 5.31
CA LYS A 204 6.01 13.36 5.70
C LYS A 204 4.51 13.62 5.86
N ASP A 205 4.11 14.32 6.93
CA ASP A 205 2.75 14.83 7.08
C ASP A 205 2.49 16.07 6.21
N ALA A 206 1.28 16.64 6.31
CA ALA A 206 0.91 17.85 5.56
C ALA A 206 1.79 19.08 5.88
N SER A 207 2.49 19.10 7.02
CA SER A 207 3.47 20.14 7.38
C SER A 207 4.87 19.87 6.81
N GLY A 208 5.10 18.71 6.21
CA GLY A 208 6.41 18.24 5.75
C GLY A 208 7.26 17.60 6.85
N ALA A 209 6.74 17.40 8.05
CA ALA A 209 7.45 16.75 9.14
C ALA A 209 7.36 15.21 9.04
N GLN A 210 8.45 14.53 9.39
CA GLN A 210 8.50 13.07 9.40
C GLN A 210 7.64 12.50 10.52
N ARG A 211 6.68 11.65 10.16
CA ARG A 211 5.68 11.06 11.07
C ARG A 211 5.50 9.57 10.80
N LEU A 212 5.03 8.86 11.81
CA LEU A 212 4.47 7.52 11.67
C LEU A 212 2.97 7.61 11.93
N ARG A 213 2.17 7.38 10.88
CA ARG A 213 0.72 7.25 10.99
C ARG A 213 0.36 5.81 11.30
N ILE A 214 -0.60 5.60 12.20
CA ILE A 214 -1.08 4.28 12.62
C ILE A 214 -2.59 4.24 12.49
N SER A 215 -3.10 3.28 11.72
CA SER A 215 -4.54 3.04 11.57
C SER A 215 -4.99 1.89 12.47
N ASN A 216 -6.06 2.13 13.23
CA ASN A 216 -6.47 1.31 14.36
C ASN A 216 -7.93 0.83 14.24
N ASP A 217 -8.18 -0.45 14.56
CA ASP A 217 -9.47 -1.12 14.39
C ASP A 217 -10.40 -1.07 15.63
N ARG A 218 -9.88 -0.86 16.83
CA ARG A 218 -10.62 -1.18 18.07
C ARG A 218 -11.19 0.01 18.86
N GLN A 219 -11.49 1.16 18.24
CA GLN A 219 -11.99 2.32 18.96
C GLN A 219 -13.31 2.08 19.76
N TYR A 220 -14.13 1.08 19.38
CA TYR A 220 -15.36 0.77 20.13
C TYR A 220 -15.13 -0.16 21.31
N TYR A 221 -14.14 -1.04 21.22
CA TYR A 221 -13.85 -2.04 22.26
C TYR A 221 -12.85 -1.52 23.27
N VAL A 222 -11.92 -0.67 22.81
CA VAL A 222 -10.94 0.00 23.67
C VAL A 222 -11.32 1.46 23.81
N ARG A 223 -11.78 1.86 25.00
CA ARG A 223 -12.20 3.24 25.26
C ARG A 223 -11.10 4.24 24.92
N GLY A 224 -11.45 5.22 24.12
CA GLY A 224 -10.53 6.28 23.72
C GLY A 224 -9.61 5.90 22.57
N GLY A 225 -9.79 4.75 21.89
CA GLY A 225 -9.06 4.37 20.68
C GLY A 225 -9.37 5.31 19.51
N TYR A 226 -8.34 5.65 18.73
CA TYR A 226 -8.40 6.55 17.59
C TYR A 226 -7.21 6.33 16.66
N GLU A 227 -7.24 6.91 15.46
CA GLU A 227 -6.13 6.97 14.54
C GLU A 227 -4.97 7.76 15.15
N GLN A 228 -3.76 7.20 15.18
CA GLN A 228 -2.62 7.79 15.88
C GLN A 228 -1.59 8.36 14.91
N MET A 229 -0.87 9.37 15.39
CA MET A 229 0.29 9.96 14.71
C MET A 229 1.44 10.06 15.71
N TRP A 230 2.57 9.45 15.39
CA TRP A 230 3.79 9.50 16.17
C TRP A 230 4.80 10.44 15.53
N ASP A 231 5.35 11.35 16.32
CA ASP A 231 6.44 12.23 15.91
C ASP A 231 7.76 11.45 15.96
N LEU A 232 8.36 11.20 14.80
CA LEU A 232 9.60 10.44 14.71
C LEU A 232 10.81 11.19 15.31
N LYS A 233 10.76 12.50 15.38
CA LYS A 233 11.83 13.33 15.93
C LYS A 233 11.72 13.48 17.45
N GLU A 234 10.49 13.75 17.93
CA GLU A 234 10.25 13.99 19.36
C GLU A 234 9.99 12.71 20.17
N GLY A 235 9.70 11.60 19.49
CA GLY A 235 9.48 10.31 20.11
C GLY A 235 8.21 10.29 21.00
N ARG A 236 7.10 10.88 20.52
CA ARG A 236 5.81 10.92 21.23
C ARG A 236 4.62 10.94 20.29
N PHE A 237 3.47 10.50 20.76
CA PHE A 237 2.22 10.68 20.03
C PHE A 237 1.80 12.16 19.99
N LEU A 238 1.27 12.59 18.83
CA LEU A 238 0.61 13.89 18.68
C LEU A 238 -0.76 13.85 19.32
N GLY A 239 -1.21 15.03 19.80
CA GLY A 239 -2.52 15.22 20.38
C GLY A 239 -3.14 16.57 20.01
N ALA A 240 -4.24 16.93 20.66
CA ALA A 240 -4.93 18.19 20.39
C ALA A 240 -4.03 19.45 20.48
N PRO A 241 -3.04 19.55 21.40
CA PRO A 241 -2.11 20.68 21.42
C PRO A 241 -1.25 20.80 20.17
N ASP A 242 -1.05 19.70 19.44
CA ASP A 242 -0.27 19.64 18.20
C ASP A 242 -1.15 19.81 16.94
N GLY A 243 -2.45 20.07 17.11
CA GLY A 243 -3.42 20.14 16.02
C GLY A 243 -3.88 18.76 15.51
N TRP A 244 -3.50 17.65 16.19
CA TRP A 244 -3.95 16.33 15.80
C TRP A 244 -5.36 16.04 16.29
N GLU A 245 -6.30 15.92 15.36
CA GLU A 245 -7.69 15.60 15.65
C GLU A 245 -7.85 14.08 15.88
N LYS A 246 -8.61 13.72 16.92
CA LYS A 246 -8.95 12.32 17.20
C LYS A 246 -10.03 11.83 16.25
N ILE A 247 -9.65 11.02 15.30
CA ILE A 247 -10.54 10.35 14.37
C ILE A 247 -10.74 8.92 14.85
N SER A 248 -11.99 8.51 15.02
CA SER A 248 -12.35 7.16 15.45
C SER A 248 -13.10 6.46 14.33
N ILE A 249 -12.41 5.55 13.65
CA ILE A 249 -12.94 4.64 12.65
C ILE A 249 -12.48 3.21 12.99
N TRP A 250 -13.02 2.20 12.34
CA TRP A 250 -12.43 0.87 12.34
C TRP A 250 -11.37 0.79 11.25
N GLY A 251 -10.23 1.43 11.50
CA GLY A 251 -9.19 1.61 10.50
C GLY A 251 -8.49 0.33 10.11
N MET A 252 -8.23 0.14 8.82
CA MET A 252 -7.64 -1.09 8.28
C MET A 252 -6.44 -0.86 7.38
N GLY A 253 -6.52 0.05 6.43
CA GLY A 253 -5.44 0.34 5.50
C GLY A 253 -5.17 1.84 5.38
N ILE A 254 -3.95 2.18 5.00
CA ILE A 254 -3.50 3.55 4.73
C ILE A 254 -2.96 3.61 3.31
N ALA A 255 -3.42 4.57 2.51
CA ALA A 255 -2.73 5.00 1.29
C ALA A 255 -2.45 6.50 1.36
N SER A 256 -1.30 6.94 0.87
CA SER A 256 -0.89 8.34 0.87
C SER A 256 -0.38 8.74 -0.52
N ARG A 257 -0.87 9.84 -1.06
CA ARG A 257 -0.49 10.36 -2.37
C ARG A 257 -0.92 11.82 -2.50
N ASP A 258 -0.12 12.63 -3.18
CA ASP A 258 -0.56 13.93 -3.67
C ASP A 258 -1.55 13.72 -4.83
N ILE A 259 -2.85 13.92 -4.58
CA ILE A 259 -3.91 13.80 -5.60
C ILE A 259 -4.45 15.16 -6.04
N THR A 260 -3.99 16.23 -5.41
CA THR A 260 -4.40 17.61 -5.72
C THR A 260 -3.35 18.39 -6.51
N GLY A 261 -2.12 17.88 -6.60
CA GLY A 261 -0.98 18.49 -7.29
C GLY A 261 -0.34 19.64 -6.51
N ASP A 262 -0.57 19.71 -5.20
CA ASP A 262 -0.05 20.79 -4.34
C ASP A 262 1.19 20.41 -3.53
N GLN A 263 1.74 19.22 -3.80
CA GLN A 263 2.93 18.59 -3.18
C GLN A 263 2.74 18.22 -1.70
N ARG A 264 1.50 18.14 -1.24
CA ARG A 264 1.10 17.54 0.02
C ARG A 264 0.32 16.27 -0.24
N GLU A 265 0.60 15.24 0.55
CA GLU A 265 -0.06 13.96 0.35
C GLU A 265 -1.42 13.94 1.07
N GLU A 266 -2.48 13.68 0.32
CA GLU A 266 -3.76 13.25 0.87
C GLU A 266 -3.65 11.83 1.40
N VAL A 267 -4.53 11.47 2.31
CA VAL A 267 -4.52 10.17 2.96
C VAL A 267 -5.88 9.50 2.85
N MET A 268 -5.88 8.29 2.31
CA MET A 268 -7.04 7.40 2.34
C MET A 268 -6.90 6.42 3.49
N LEU A 269 -7.91 6.37 4.34
CA LEU A 269 -8.06 5.39 5.41
C LEU A 269 -9.23 4.47 5.08
N THR A 270 -8.96 3.17 4.92
CA THR A 270 -10.03 2.18 4.77
C THR A 270 -10.58 1.77 6.12
N SER A 271 -11.82 1.35 6.14
CA SER A 271 -12.52 1.06 7.38
C SER A 271 -13.64 0.04 7.16
N MET A 272 -14.11 -0.54 8.24
CA MET A 272 -15.37 -1.28 8.28
C MET A 272 -16.52 -0.28 8.41
N GLY A 273 -17.15 0.08 7.30
CA GLY A 273 -18.15 1.14 7.18
C GLY A 273 -17.66 2.25 6.27
N ASP A 274 -17.54 3.47 6.79
CA ASP A 274 -17.11 4.62 6.00
C ASP A 274 -15.61 4.57 5.70
N GLN A 275 -15.25 4.70 4.42
CA GLN A 275 -13.90 5.00 4.00
C GLN A 275 -13.64 6.50 4.21
N LEU A 276 -12.47 6.89 4.69
CA LEU A 276 -12.17 8.28 5.01
C LEU A 276 -10.99 8.80 4.17
N MET A 277 -11.29 9.71 3.25
CA MET A 277 -10.27 10.52 2.58
C MET A 277 -10.00 11.78 3.42
N GLN A 278 -8.73 12.06 3.69
CA GLN A 278 -8.25 13.25 4.35
C GLN A 278 -7.48 14.13 3.38
N ILE A 279 -7.89 15.37 3.23
CA ILE A 279 -7.23 16.37 2.39
C ILE A 279 -6.23 17.15 3.24
N ALA A 280 -4.98 17.15 2.81
CA ALA A 280 -3.89 17.90 3.45
C ALA A 280 -4.12 19.41 3.33
N GLN A 281 -3.91 20.14 4.42
CA GLN A 281 -4.14 21.60 4.47
C GLN A 281 -2.81 22.36 4.51
N PRO A 282 -2.78 23.60 3.98
CA PRO A 282 -1.56 24.43 4.00
C PRO A 282 -1.02 24.75 5.40
N ASP A 283 -1.84 24.63 6.44
CA ASP A 283 -1.44 24.82 7.83
C ASP A 283 -0.86 23.58 8.50
N GLY A 284 -0.74 22.45 7.72
CA GLY A 284 -0.21 21.19 8.22
C GLY A 284 -1.24 20.26 8.84
N THR A 285 -2.50 20.65 8.87
CA THR A 285 -3.60 19.82 9.35
C THR A 285 -4.22 18.98 8.22
N TYR A 286 -5.21 18.17 8.58
CA TYR A 286 -5.99 17.38 7.63
C TYR A 286 -7.49 17.67 7.82
N ALA A 287 -8.21 17.83 6.72
CA ALA A 287 -9.65 17.94 6.72
C ALA A 287 -10.28 16.69 6.07
N SER A 288 -11.40 16.20 6.61
CA SER A 288 -12.16 15.15 5.94
C SER A 288 -12.66 15.64 4.59
N ALA A 289 -12.45 14.85 3.53
CA ALA A 289 -12.99 15.17 2.21
C ALA A 289 -14.51 15.27 2.25
N PRO A 290 -15.13 16.15 1.45
CA PRO A 290 -16.58 16.21 1.37
C PRO A 290 -17.15 14.93 0.75
N PHE A 291 -18.36 14.54 1.11
CA PHE A 291 -19.02 13.36 0.56
C PHE A 291 -19.09 13.38 -0.98
N SER A 292 -19.22 14.58 -1.56
CA SER A 292 -19.27 14.78 -3.01
C SER A 292 -17.98 14.40 -3.76
N ILE A 293 -16.86 14.19 -3.06
CA ILE A 293 -15.61 13.75 -3.72
C ILE A 293 -15.73 12.35 -4.31
N GLY A 294 -16.65 11.51 -3.78
CA GLY A 294 -16.93 10.19 -4.33
C GLY A 294 -16.06 9.04 -3.78
N THR A 295 -15.25 9.27 -2.74
CA THR A 295 -14.37 8.23 -2.16
C THR A 295 -15.02 7.45 -1.02
N TYR A 296 -16.18 7.88 -0.55
CA TYR A 296 -16.93 7.17 0.50
C TYR A 296 -17.63 5.93 -0.08
N ALA A 297 -17.24 4.76 0.40
CA ALA A 297 -17.78 3.47 -0.06
C ALA A 297 -18.25 2.62 1.13
N HIS A 298 -19.15 3.16 1.94
CA HIS A 298 -19.68 2.48 3.13
C HIS A 298 -20.83 1.49 2.85
N ARG A 299 -21.19 1.31 1.58
CA ARG A 299 -22.11 0.26 1.10
C ARG A 299 -21.60 -0.33 -0.21
N PRO A 300 -21.88 -1.62 -0.49
CA PRO A 300 -21.61 -2.17 -1.79
C PRO A 300 -22.38 -1.41 -2.87
N TYR A 301 -21.71 -1.13 -3.99
CA TYR A 301 -22.37 -0.52 -5.15
C TYR A 301 -23.23 -1.54 -5.93
N PHE A 302 -23.02 -2.85 -5.72
CA PHE A 302 -23.89 -3.94 -6.16
C PHE A 302 -23.65 -5.20 -5.31
N GLY A 303 -24.47 -6.22 -5.48
CA GLY A 303 -24.22 -7.60 -5.01
C GLY A 303 -24.83 -7.97 -3.68
N ASP A 304 -24.82 -7.10 -2.66
CA ASP A 304 -25.41 -7.36 -1.35
C ASP A 304 -26.63 -6.47 -1.07
N ASP A 305 -27.25 -6.63 0.07
CA ASP A 305 -28.50 -6.01 0.51
C ASP A 305 -28.36 -4.58 1.04
N GLY A 306 -27.26 -3.92 0.77
CA GLY A 306 -26.99 -2.53 1.18
C GLY A 306 -26.48 -2.39 2.60
N ARG A 307 -25.96 -3.45 3.21
CA ARG A 307 -25.21 -3.38 4.47
C ARG A 307 -23.89 -2.63 4.28
N PRO A 308 -23.29 -2.11 5.37
CA PRO A 308 -21.99 -1.43 5.30
C PRO A 308 -20.90 -2.29 4.68
N SER A 309 -20.04 -1.67 3.92
CA SER A 309 -18.85 -2.23 3.26
C SER A 309 -17.71 -2.44 4.27
N THR A 310 -16.69 -3.23 3.88
CA THR A 310 -15.44 -3.37 4.65
C THR A 310 -14.26 -3.24 3.70
N GLY A 311 -13.57 -2.09 3.73
CA GLY A 311 -12.35 -1.86 2.97
C GLY A 311 -11.13 -2.29 3.77
N TRP A 312 -10.19 -2.98 3.11
CA TRP A 312 -8.95 -3.44 3.70
C TRP A 312 -7.73 -2.70 3.15
N HIS A 313 -7.24 -3.12 2.02
CA HIS A 313 -6.11 -2.47 1.37
C HIS A 313 -6.59 -1.31 0.49
N ALA A 314 -5.90 -0.20 0.56
CA ALA A 314 -6.04 0.91 -0.39
C ALA A 314 -4.69 1.20 -1.03
N GLN A 315 -4.71 1.52 -2.32
CA GLN A 315 -3.52 1.96 -3.04
C GLN A 315 -3.88 2.93 -4.15
N PHE A 316 -3.15 4.03 -4.23
CA PHE A 316 -3.23 4.98 -5.31
C PHE A 316 -2.38 4.53 -6.51
N GLY A 317 -2.86 4.78 -7.73
CA GLY A 317 -2.14 4.54 -8.98
C GLY A 317 -2.92 5.16 -10.14
N ASP A 318 -2.23 5.52 -11.20
CA ASP A 318 -2.87 6.00 -12.44
C ASP A 318 -3.15 4.79 -13.32
N MET A 319 -4.41 4.35 -13.38
CA MET A 319 -4.80 3.06 -13.97
C MET A 319 -5.03 3.13 -15.50
N ASP A 320 -5.23 4.32 -16.04
CA ASP A 320 -5.37 4.55 -17.48
C ASP A 320 -4.27 5.47 -18.06
N ASN A 321 -3.25 5.78 -17.23
CA ASN A 321 -2.10 6.61 -17.57
C ASN A 321 -2.47 8.02 -18.06
N ASP A 322 -3.59 8.58 -17.62
CA ASP A 322 -4.08 9.88 -18.07
C ASP A 322 -3.46 11.08 -17.33
N GLY A 323 -2.63 10.82 -16.32
CA GLY A 323 -1.96 11.80 -15.48
C GLY A 323 -2.76 12.18 -14.23
N ARG A 324 -3.87 11.49 -13.94
CA ARG A 324 -4.66 11.62 -12.71
C ARG A 324 -4.51 10.38 -11.85
N VAL A 325 -4.61 10.57 -10.56
CA VAL A 325 -4.34 9.51 -9.59
C VAL A 325 -5.63 8.82 -9.17
N ASP A 326 -5.79 7.56 -9.56
CA ASP A 326 -6.93 6.73 -9.21
C ASP A 326 -6.70 6.00 -7.88
N LEU A 327 -7.73 5.35 -7.38
CA LEU A 327 -7.69 4.62 -6.11
C LEU A 327 -8.33 3.24 -6.24
N PHE A 328 -7.55 2.20 -5.95
CA PHE A 328 -8.06 0.84 -5.79
C PHE A 328 -8.26 0.52 -4.30
N ILE A 329 -9.37 -0.14 -3.98
CA ILE A 329 -9.68 -0.62 -2.62
C ILE A 329 -10.08 -2.10 -2.68
N SER A 330 -9.28 -2.95 -2.05
CA SER A 330 -9.63 -4.36 -1.82
C SER A 330 -10.65 -4.44 -0.69
N LYS A 331 -11.75 -5.18 -0.92
CA LYS A 331 -12.89 -5.24 0.01
C LYS A 331 -13.31 -6.67 0.34
N GLY A 332 -13.93 -6.83 1.49
CA GLY A 332 -14.48 -8.12 1.88
C GLY A 332 -14.87 -8.20 3.35
N ASN A 333 -15.94 -8.94 3.63
CA ASN A 333 -16.41 -9.16 5.00
C ASN A 333 -15.30 -9.69 5.92
N VAL A 334 -15.29 -9.24 7.17
CA VAL A 334 -14.28 -9.63 8.18
C VAL A 334 -14.17 -11.15 8.31
N ASP A 335 -15.32 -11.82 8.54
CA ASP A 335 -15.46 -13.29 8.47
C ASP A 335 -16.88 -13.66 8.08
N GLN A 336 -17.77 -13.73 9.02
CA GLN A 336 -19.21 -13.91 8.84
C GLN A 336 -19.96 -12.88 9.70
N MET A 337 -19.56 -11.61 9.58
CA MET A 337 -20.18 -10.52 10.32
C MET A 337 -21.51 -10.15 9.67
N PRO A 338 -22.66 -10.51 10.27
CA PRO A 338 -23.95 -10.35 9.62
C PRO A 338 -24.41 -8.89 9.50
N SER A 339 -23.78 -7.97 10.23
CA SER A 339 -24.05 -6.52 10.13
C SER A 339 -23.40 -5.87 8.92
N ASN A 340 -22.41 -6.52 8.28
CA ASN A 340 -21.69 -6.01 7.12
C ASN A 340 -21.98 -6.85 5.88
N ALA A 341 -21.77 -6.28 4.72
CA ALA A 341 -21.94 -6.94 3.44
C ALA A 341 -21.13 -8.23 3.37
N ILE A 342 -21.78 -9.32 2.98
CA ILE A 342 -21.11 -10.63 2.80
C ILE A 342 -20.44 -10.70 1.43
N LYS A 343 -21.11 -10.16 0.41
CA LYS A 343 -20.58 -9.97 -0.94
C LYS A 343 -20.28 -8.49 -1.10
N ASP A 344 -19.00 -8.16 -1.01
CA ASP A 344 -18.54 -6.78 -0.96
C ASP A 344 -17.49 -6.59 -2.07
N PRO A 345 -17.90 -6.06 -3.24
CA PRO A 345 -17.04 -5.96 -4.40
C PRO A 345 -15.89 -4.96 -4.18
N ASN A 346 -14.70 -5.28 -4.70
CA ASN A 346 -13.59 -4.33 -4.74
C ASN A 346 -14.02 -3.03 -5.44
N ASN A 347 -13.42 -1.89 -5.06
CA ASN A 347 -13.64 -0.62 -5.73
C ASN A 347 -12.45 -0.22 -6.61
N LEU A 348 -12.75 0.30 -7.78
CA LEU A 348 -11.86 1.12 -8.58
C LEU A 348 -12.47 2.51 -8.72
N LEU A 349 -11.84 3.48 -8.11
CA LEU A 349 -12.29 4.88 -8.09
C LEU A 349 -11.40 5.68 -9.03
N MET A 350 -11.93 6.04 -10.20
CA MET A 350 -11.22 6.80 -11.23
C MET A 350 -11.39 8.30 -10.99
N GLN A 351 -10.26 9.03 -10.85
CA GLN A 351 -10.27 10.47 -10.66
C GLN A 351 -10.73 11.19 -11.93
N GLN A 352 -11.65 12.13 -11.77
CA GLN A 352 -12.20 12.94 -12.84
C GLN A 352 -11.47 14.29 -12.96
N GLU A 353 -11.65 15.01 -14.06
CA GLU A 353 -11.04 16.33 -14.29
C GLU A 353 -11.40 17.38 -13.21
N ASP A 354 -12.54 17.22 -12.55
CA ASP A 354 -12.98 18.11 -11.46
C ASP A 354 -12.46 17.69 -10.08
N GLY A 355 -11.58 16.67 -10.02
CA GLY A 355 -11.02 16.12 -8.77
C GLY A 355 -11.95 15.19 -8.02
N THR A 356 -13.16 14.90 -8.51
CA THR A 356 -14.04 13.89 -7.92
C THR A 356 -13.65 12.49 -8.39
N PHE A 357 -14.18 11.45 -7.72
CA PHE A 357 -13.93 10.06 -8.07
C PHE A 357 -15.21 9.36 -8.50
N ARG A 358 -15.10 8.57 -9.58
CA ARG A 358 -16.18 7.74 -10.09
C ARG A 358 -15.85 6.26 -9.90
N GLU A 359 -16.78 5.51 -9.27
CA GLU A 359 -16.64 4.07 -9.11
C GLU A 359 -16.81 3.33 -10.42
N MET A 360 -15.82 2.54 -10.81
CA MET A 360 -15.75 1.83 -12.09
C MET A 360 -15.45 0.33 -11.95
N GLY A 361 -15.30 -0.21 -10.73
CA GLY A 361 -14.85 -1.58 -10.49
C GLY A 361 -15.65 -2.65 -11.23
N GLN A 362 -16.98 -2.49 -11.34
CA GLN A 362 -17.83 -3.44 -12.07
C GLN A 362 -17.62 -3.36 -13.59
N SER A 363 -17.67 -2.17 -14.16
CA SER A 363 -17.48 -1.99 -15.61
C SER A 363 -16.06 -2.32 -16.03
N ALA A 364 -15.09 -2.08 -15.17
CA ALA A 364 -13.68 -2.40 -15.39
C ALA A 364 -13.34 -3.91 -15.24
N GLY A 365 -14.23 -4.72 -14.66
CA GLY A 365 -13.97 -6.16 -14.46
C GLY A 365 -13.23 -6.51 -13.16
N LEU A 366 -13.10 -5.58 -12.20
CA LEU A 366 -12.38 -5.78 -10.92
C LEU A 366 -13.29 -6.10 -9.73
N ALA A 367 -14.60 -6.18 -9.94
CA ALA A 367 -15.58 -6.30 -8.86
C ALA A 367 -15.75 -7.74 -8.34
N SER A 368 -14.65 -8.41 -8.01
CA SER A 368 -14.71 -9.65 -7.25
C SER A 368 -15.41 -9.41 -5.92
N THR A 369 -16.25 -10.36 -5.52
CA THR A 369 -16.98 -10.37 -4.23
C THR A 369 -16.40 -11.39 -3.25
N GLU A 370 -15.19 -11.86 -3.50
CA GLU A 370 -14.45 -12.68 -2.56
C GLU A 370 -14.04 -11.83 -1.34
N ARG A 371 -13.47 -12.46 -0.33
CA ARG A 371 -13.06 -11.72 0.87
C ARG A 371 -11.66 -11.14 0.71
N GLY A 372 -11.53 -10.09 -0.09
CA GLY A 372 -10.27 -9.37 -0.29
C GLY A 372 -9.62 -8.92 1.02
N ARG A 373 -8.29 -8.91 1.03
CA ARG A 373 -7.43 -8.43 2.13
C ARG A 373 -6.32 -7.55 1.56
N GLY A 374 -5.09 -8.02 1.55
CA GLY A 374 -3.98 -7.33 0.91
C GLY A 374 -4.13 -7.28 -0.59
N ALA A 375 -3.61 -6.22 -1.20
CA ALA A 375 -3.56 -6.06 -2.65
C ALA A 375 -2.25 -5.39 -3.06
N ALA A 376 -1.99 -5.34 -4.37
CA ALA A 376 -0.91 -4.55 -4.94
C ALA A 376 -1.27 -4.08 -6.35
N LEU A 377 -0.78 -2.90 -6.71
CA LEU A 377 -0.79 -2.36 -8.06
C LEU A 377 0.65 -2.39 -8.60
N ALA A 378 0.89 -3.18 -9.64
CA ALA A 378 2.21 -3.29 -10.28
C ALA A 378 2.06 -3.66 -11.75
N ASP A 379 3.01 -3.28 -12.57
CA ASP A 379 3.08 -3.68 -13.98
C ASP A 379 3.74 -5.07 -14.06
N PHE A 380 2.92 -6.15 -14.09
CA PHE A 380 3.41 -7.53 -14.05
C PHE A 380 3.89 -8.06 -15.41
N ASP A 381 3.63 -7.40 -16.51
CA ASP A 381 4.09 -7.85 -17.83
C ASP A 381 4.97 -6.82 -18.58
N GLY A 382 5.30 -5.71 -17.94
CA GLY A 382 6.22 -4.70 -18.46
C GLY A 382 5.62 -3.85 -19.59
N ASP A 383 4.27 -3.78 -19.69
CA ASP A 383 3.59 -3.04 -20.76
C ASP A 383 3.28 -1.58 -20.37
N GLY A 384 3.60 -1.19 -19.13
CA GLY A 384 3.47 0.17 -18.62
C GLY A 384 2.08 0.51 -18.09
N ARG A 385 1.21 -0.46 -17.87
CA ARG A 385 -0.08 -0.30 -17.22
C ARG A 385 -0.06 -1.03 -15.86
N LEU A 386 -0.62 -0.40 -14.85
CA LEU A 386 -0.72 -1.02 -13.54
C LEU A 386 -1.80 -2.11 -13.56
N ASP A 387 -1.39 -3.33 -13.24
CA ASP A 387 -2.24 -4.49 -13.01
C ASP A 387 -2.66 -4.56 -11.54
N VAL A 388 -3.61 -5.45 -11.21
CA VAL A 388 -4.14 -5.60 -9.86
C VAL A 388 -3.94 -7.01 -9.35
N LEU A 389 -3.35 -7.15 -8.16
CA LEU A 389 -3.23 -8.40 -7.40
C LEU A 389 -4.06 -8.29 -6.11
N VAL A 390 -4.84 -9.32 -5.77
CA VAL A 390 -5.67 -9.36 -4.54
C VAL A 390 -5.53 -10.70 -3.85
N LEU A 391 -5.12 -10.71 -2.59
CA LEU A 391 -5.16 -11.89 -1.75
C LEU A 391 -6.48 -11.98 -1.00
N ASN A 392 -7.18 -13.07 -1.22
CA ASN A 392 -8.50 -13.32 -0.65
C ASN A 392 -8.44 -14.28 0.56
N ARG A 393 -9.24 -13.99 1.56
CA ARG A 393 -9.42 -14.91 2.68
C ARG A 393 -10.31 -16.09 2.29
N ARG A 394 -9.73 -17.31 2.35
CA ARG A 394 -10.39 -18.60 2.03
C ARG A 394 -10.83 -18.74 0.57
N ALA A 395 -10.35 -17.86 -0.31
CA ALA A 395 -10.55 -17.93 -1.75
C ALA A 395 -9.19 -17.82 -2.47
N PRO A 396 -9.11 -18.15 -3.76
CA PRO A 396 -7.87 -18.06 -4.53
C PRO A 396 -7.28 -16.66 -4.53
N LEU A 397 -5.95 -16.58 -4.65
CA LEU A 397 -5.23 -15.36 -5.04
C LEU A 397 -5.71 -14.95 -6.44
N GLU A 398 -6.02 -13.67 -6.63
CA GLU A 398 -6.52 -13.10 -7.88
C GLU A 398 -5.49 -12.16 -8.49
N ILE A 399 -5.32 -12.24 -9.82
CA ILE A 399 -4.53 -11.28 -10.59
C ILE A 399 -5.31 -10.85 -11.84
N TYR A 400 -5.33 -9.54 -12.09
CA TYR A 400 -6.06 -8.91 -13.17
C TYR A 400 -5.10 -8.11 -14.05
N ARG A 401 -5.02 -8.47 -15.33
CA ARG A 401 -4.27 -7.71 -16.32
C ARG A 401 -5.03 -6.46 -16.73
N ASN A 402 -4.36 -5.34 -16.74
CA ASN A 402 -4.90 -4.10 -17.27
C ASN A 402 -4.84 -4.11 -18.81
N GLU A 403 -5.99 -4.16 -19.45
CA GLU A 403 -6.15 -4.13 -20.91
C GLU A 403 -6.87 -2.84 -21.38
N THR A 404 -6.78 -1.76 -20.58
CA THR A 404 -7.39 -0.48 -20.89
C THR A 404 -6.96 0.00 -22.28
N PRO A 405 -7.91 0.15 -23.21
CA PRO A 405 -7.59 0.62 -24.55
C PRO A 405 -7.24 2.12 -24.51
N ASP A 406 -6.38 2.54 -25.43
CA ASP A 406 -5.99 3.95 -25.58
C ASP A 406 -5.49 4.59 -24.26
N ALA A 407 -4.90 3.80 -23.36
CA ALA A 407 -4.23 4.30 -22.16
C ALA A 407 -3.14 5.31 -22.54
N GLY A 408 -2.93 6.32 -21.69
CA GLY A 408 -1.92 7.34 -21.91
C GLY A 408 -0.48 6.81 -21.89
N HIS A 409 0.47 7.70 -22.11
CA HIS A 409 1.89 7.39 -21.94
C HIS A 409 2.24 7.25 -20.45
N TRP A 410 3.36 6.62 -20.14
CA TRP A 410 3.80 6.32 -18.79
C TRP A 410 5.30 6.52 -18.60
N LEU A 411 5.73 6.56 -17.33
CA LEU A 411 7.12 6.50 -16.91
C LEU A 411 7.22 5.74 -15.58
N ALA A 412 8.15 4.80 -15.49
CA ALA A 412 8.48 4.12 -14.24
C ALA A 412 9.86 4.58 -13.74
N VAL A 413 9.95 5.02 -12.48
CA VAL A 413 11.16 5.61 -11.90
C VAL A 413 11.63 4.79 -10.71
N SER A 414 12.81 4.22 -10.84
CA SER A 414 13.55 3.59 -9.74
C SER A 414 14.63 4.53 -9.21
N LEU A 415 14.86 4.50 -7.92
CA LEU A 415 15.90 5.30 -7.26
C LEU A 415 16.99 4.38 -6.70
N LEU A 416 18.25 4.73 -6.92
CA LEU A 416 19.38 4.06 -6.29
C LEU A 416 20.36 5.11 -5.77
N GLN A 417 20.86 4.91 -4.54
CA GLN A 417 21.89 5.76 -3.95
C GLN A 417 22.92 4.92 -3.18
N PRO A 418 24.12 5.44 -2.92
CA PRO A 418 25.07 4.81 -2.01
C PRO A 418 24.55 4.78 -0.57
N GLY A 419 25.09 3.88 0.26
CA GLY A 419 24.81 3.81 1.70
C GLY A 419 23.73 2.80 2.06
N GLY A 420 23.28 2.82 3.32
CA GLY A 420 22.34 1.85 3.88
C GLY A 420 20.90 2.02 3.38
N ASN A 421 20.52 3.21 2.92
CA ASN A 421 19.23 3.48 2.27
C ASN A 421 19.35 3.39 0.75
N ARG A 422 19.73 2.21 0.25
CA ARG A 422 20.04 2.00 -1.16
C ARG A 422 18.92 2.41 -2.12
N HIS A 423 17.67 2.21 -1.75
CA HIS A 423 16.47 2.51 -2.56
C HIS A 423 15.88 3.89 -2.28
N ALA A 424 16.65 4.77 -1.64
CA ALA A 424 16.28 6.16 -1.36
C ALA A 424 14.89 6.31 -0.70
N ILE A 425 14.54 5.42 0.24
CA ILE A 425 13.27 5.51 0.97
C ILE A 425 13.19 6.86 1.69
N GLY A 426 12.07 7.57 1.53
CA GLY A 426 11.87 8.95 1.98
C GLY A 426 12.11 10.01 0.90
N ALA A 427 12.66 9.64 -0.27
CA ALA A 427 12.76 10.54 -1.42
C ALA A 427 11.38 10.92 -1.96
N SER A 428 11.27 12.15 -2.49
CA SER A 428 10.11 12.56 -3.30
C SER A 428 10.52 12.63 -4.76
N VAL A 429 9.72 12.05 -5.63
CA VAL A 429 9.87 12.12 -7.09
C VAL A 429 8.66 12.87 -7.65
N THR A 430 8.92 13.97 -8.33
CA THR A 430 7.90 14.73 -9.06
C THR A 430 8.13 14.56 -10.54
N VAL A 431 7.15 14.03 -11.25
CA VAL A 431 7.15 13.90 -12.72
C VAL A 431 6.09 14.85 -13.27
N ASN A 432 6.54 15.87 -14.01
CA ASN A 432 5.73 17.01 -14.40
C ASN A 432 5.11 17.72 -13.17
N SER A 433 3.86 17.40 -12.79
CA SER A 433 3.21 17.93 -11.58
C SER A 433 2.82 16.84 -10.57
N ASP A 434 2.91 15.57 -10.94
CA ASP A 434 2.55 14.44 -10.08
C ASP A 434 3.72 14.07 -9.16
N MET A 435 3.48 14.05 -7.84
CA MET A 435 4.48 13.75 -6.82
C MET A 435 4.19 12.42 -6.12
N GLN A 436 5.21 11.59 -6.03
CA GLN A 436 5.22 10.36 -5.24
C GLN A 436 6.40 10.29 -4.30
N ARG A 437 6.23 9.56 -3.18
CA ARG A 437 7.34 9.25 -2.27
C ARG A 437 7.72 7.77 -2.35
N ALA A 438 9.01 7.51 -2.26
CA ALA A 438 9.51 6.17 -2.01
C ALA A 438 9.28 5.83 -0.52
N ILE A 439 8.40 4.91 -0.22
CA ILE A 439 7.98 4.55 1.15
C ILE A 439 7.97 3.04 1.36
N ILE A 440 8.07 2.61 2.62
CA ILE A 440 7.80 1.23 3.06
C ILE A 440 6.75 1.30 4.16
N GLY A 441 5.57 0.74 3.90
CA GLY A 441 4.42 0.75 4.80
C GLY A 441 3.12 1.02 4.08
N GLY A 442 2.07 1.34 4.84
CA GLY A 442 0.73 1.53 4.30
C GLY A 442 0.05 0.24 3.87
N GLY A 443 -0.98 0.35 3.02
CA GLY A 443 -1.78 -0.79 2.60
C GLY A 443 -2.42 -1.54 3.78
N HIS A 444 -2.63 -2.86 3.62
CA HIS A 444 -3.06 -3.75 4.68
C HIS A 444 -2.16 -4.98 4.74
N ALA A 445 -1.38 -5.11 5.81
CA ALA A 445 -0.48 -6.23 6.12
C ALA A 445 0.54 -6.57 5.00
N GLY A 446 0.75 -5.68 4.03
CA GLY A 446 1.65 -5.95 2.90
C GLY A 446 2.07 -4.67 2.19
N GLY A 447 3.17 -4.76 1.45
CA GLY A 447 3.75 -3.64 0.72
C GLY A 447 4.44 -4.07 -0.56
N GLN A 448 5.01 -3.11 -1.26
CA GLN A 448 5.71 -3.39 -2.51
C GLN A 448 7.04 -2.62 -2.58
N ALA A 449 8.01 -3.21 -3.26
CA ALA A 449 9.25 -2.57 -3.67
C ALA A 449 9.36 -2.69 -5.19
N GLY A 450 9.35 -1.56 -5.85
CA GLY A 450 9.40 -1.48 -7.30
C GLY A 450 9.52 -0.03 -7.75
N PRO A 451 9.53 0.23 -9.05
CA PRO A 451 9.55 1.59 -9.57
C PRO A 451 8.27 2.36 -9.19
N LEU A 452 8.42 3.65 -8.97
CA LEU A 452 7.31 4.59 -8.86
C LEU A 452 6.72 4.78 -10.27
N HIS A 453 5.43 4.55 -10.41
CA HIS A 453 4.73 4.62 -11.71
C HIS A 453 4.00 5.94 -11.86
N PHE A 454 4.15 6.58 -13.02
CA PHE A 454 3.53 7.85 -13.39
C PHE A 454 2.85 7.76 -14.74
N GLY A 455 1.58 8.07 -14.82
CA GLY A 455 0.90 8.33 -16.08
C GLY A 455 1.28 9.71 -16.63
N LEU A 456 1.42 9.82 -17.92
CA LEU A 456 1.85 11.04 -18.59
C LEU A 456 0.78 11.61 -19.54
N GLY A 457 -0.38 10.96 -19.65
CA GLY A 457 -1.40 11.31 -20.62
C GLY A 457 -0.86 11.33 -22.05
N ALA A 458 -0.98 12.43 -22.74
CA ALA A 458 -0.47 12.60 -24.10
C ALA A 458 1.00 13.06 -24.18
N ALA A 459 1.67 13.29 -23.06
CA ALA A 459 3.04 13.80 -23.03
C ALA A 459 4.05 12.73 -23.44
N THR A 460 4.90 13.01 -24.42
CA THR A 460 5.93 12.09 -24.93
C THR A 460 7.28 12.25 -24.23
N GLN A 461 7.40 13.21 -23.34
CA GLN A 461 8.57 13.49 -22.50
C GLN A 461 8.11 13.90 -21.10
N ALA A 462 8.92 13.59 -20.11
CA ALA A 462 8.72 13.94 -18.72
C ALA A 462 9.89 14.78 -18.19
N GLU A 463 9.58 15.78 -17.38
CA GLU A 463 10.53 16.47 -16.51
C GLU A 463 10.45 15.85 -15.12
N ILE A 464 11.60 15.46 -14.57
CA ILE A 464 11.66 14.71 -13.31
C ILE A 464 12.47 15.54 -12.31
N THR A 465 11.91 15.77 -11.15
CA THR A 465 12.63 16.34 -10.01
C THR A 465 12.66 15.31 -8.89
N VAL A 466 13.85 15.01 -8.36
CA VAL A 466 14.03 14.13 -7.21
C VAL A 466 14.56 14.92 -6.05
N GLU A 467 13.82 14.97 -4.95
CA GLU A 467 14.31 15.39 -3.63
C GLU A 467 14.76 14.14 -2.89
N TRP A 468 16.06 13.94 -2.81
CA TRP A 468 16.68 12.80 -2.13
C TRP A 468 16.53 12.88 -0.60
N PRO A 469 16.65 11.77 0.14
CA PRO A 469 16.54 11.79 1.61
C PRO A 469 17.52 12.73 2.31
N SER A 470 18.67 13.00 1.68
CA SER A 470 19.66 13.96 2.15
C SER A 470 19.24 15.44 1.98
N GLY A 471 18.12 15.71 1.31
CA GLY A 471 17.69 17.05 0.89
C GLY A 471 18.35 17.55 -0.39
N HIS A 472 19.24 16.75 -1.02
CA HIS A 472 19.79 17.08 -2.34
C HIS A 472 18.68 16.99 -3.40
N ILE A 473 18.68 17.90 -4.37
CA ILE A 473 17.69 17.92 -5.46
C ILE A 473 18.41 17.72 -6.79
N THR A 474 17.89 16.79 -7.59
CA THR A 474 18.35 16.56 -8.96
C THR A 474 17.21 16.74 -9.95
N HIS A 475 17.56 17.14 -11.19
CA HIS A 475 16.61 17.32 -12.28
C HIS A 475 17.01 16.46 -13.47
N HIS A 476 16.06 15.74 -14.02
CA HIS A 476 16.26 14.83 -15.14
C HIS A 476 15.15 15.02 -16.20
N LYS A 477 15.37 14.49 -17.39
CA LYS A 477 14.37 14.38 -18.46
C LYS A 477 14.38 12.97 -19.01
N ALA A 478 13.22 12.45 -19.30
CA ALA A 478 13.07 11.13 -19.89
C ALA A 478 12.03 11.15 -21.02
N ALA A 479 12.18 10.26 -22.00
CA ALA A 479 11.10 9.98 -22.92
C ALA A 479 10.00 9.19 -22.21
N ALA A 480 8.79 9.25 -22.72
CA ALA A 480 7.70 8.42 -22.24
C ALA A 480 7.89 6.93 -22.62
N ASN A 481 7.11 6.06 -21.97
CA ASN A 481 7.02 4.62 -22.21
C ASN A 481 8.34 3.89 -21.95
N GLN A 482 8.96 4.17 -20.83
CA GLN A 482 10.17 3.47 -20.38
C GLN A 482 10.32 3.47 -18.85
N SER A 483 11.14 2.57 -18.37
CA SER A 483 11.64 2.57 -17.00
C SER A 483 13.00 3.25 -16.95
N VAL A 484 13.24 4.07 -15.92
CA VAL A 484 14.51 4.76 -15.68
C VAL A 484 15.00 4.53 -14.25
N THR A 485 16.30 4.35 -14.08
CA THR A 485 16.93 4.34 -12.76
C THR A 485 17.72 5.61 -12.58
N LEU A 486 17.40 6.38 -11.53
CA LEU A 486 18.04 7.65 -11.22
C LEU A 486 18.99 7.50 -10.02
N ILE A 487 20.07 8.25 -10.07
CA ILE A 487 21.09 8.34 -9.01
C ILE A 487 21.29 9.80 -8.63
N PRO A 488 21.75 10.12 -7.38
CA PRO A 488 22.01 11.49 -6.92
C PRO A 488 23.01 12.25 -7.74
#